data_0345a115d5aa25d6cab9aa3fdf286168
#
_entry.id   0345a115d5aa25d6cab9aa3fdf286168
#
_cell.length_a   1.000
_cell.length_b   1.000
_cell.length_c   1.000
_cell.angle_alpha   90.00
_cell.angle_beta   90.00
_cell.angle_gamma   90.00
#
_symmetry.space_group_name_H-M   'P 1'
#
loop_
_entity.id
_entity.type
_entity.pdbx_description
1 polymer ?
#
loop_
_entity_poly.entity_id
_entity_poly.type
_entity_poly.pdbx_seq_one_letter_code
_entity_poly.pdbx_strand_id
1 'polypeptide(L)'
;MRVLNNLVRPHKIPKKILNKLNNYLSYKKYDQNFFEEEQNKKFENFGLNRQEGIKKLTYTKKNLDFKLKYEDMSSEHEIIFSSLSLIKNKSFADILEIGTFDGYNSLLLSNLFPNSNIDTIDLSENDDDFISFYKNKDNINKFIQYRDIILSKNKNINFNTLNSLKLLNYKKKYDLIWIDGAHGYPVVCIDIINSLHILKENGLILCDDVRLKINQSISDKMYNSIATYETLNELKKQSLINFELVFKRLSAAHNCIENRRKFIAIVSKK
;
A
#
# COMPACT_ATOMS: atom_id res chain seq x y z
N MET A 1 23.56 -29.08 -41.27
CA MET A 1 22.26 -29.50 -40.63
C MET A 1 22.34 -30.18 -39.27
N ARG A 2 23.52 -30.52 -38.74
CA ARG A 2 23.67 -31.16 -37.39
C ARG A 2 23.81 -30.20 -36.21
N VAL A 3 24.05 -28.93 -36.42
CA VAL A 3 24.29 -27.93 -35.35
C VAL A 3 22.99 -27.35 -34.81
N LEU A 4 21.91 -27.30 -35.57
CA LEU A 4 20.63 -26.73 -35.12
C LEU A 4 19.78 -27.65 -34.23
N ASN A 5 19.99 -28.99 -34.33
CA ASN A 5 19.22 -29.96 -33.51
C ASN A 5 19.70 -30.08 -32.05
N ASN A 6 20.85 -29.50 -31.71
CA ASN A 6 21.35 -29.51 -30.32
C ASN A 6 20.91 -28.31 -29.48
N LEU A 7 20.27 -27.31 -30.08
CA LEU A 7 19.80 -26.09 -29.40
C LEU A 7 18.39 -26.19 -28.78
N VAL A 8 17.66 -27.29 -29.05
CA VAL A 8 16.24 -27.40 -28.70
C VAL A 8 15.96 -28.56 -27.73
N ARG A 9 16.89 -28.89 -26.83
CA ARG A 9 16.56 -29.78 -25.72
C ARG A 9 16.28 -28.93 -24.47
N PRO A 10 15.01 -28.75 -24.03
CA PRO A 10 14.63 -27.85 -22.92
C PRO A 10 15.37 -28.13 -21.59
N HIS A 11 15.79 -29.38 -21.39
CA HIS A 11 16.52 -29.80 -20.19
C HIS A 11 18.00 -29.39 -20.17
N LYS A 12 18.55 -28.81 -21.25
CA LYS A 12 19.92 -28.29 -21.30
C LYS A 12 20.03 -26.78 -21.11
N ILE A 13 18.87 -26.06 -21.09
CA ILE A 13 18.88 -24.62 -20.83
C ILE A 13 18.94 -24.39 -19.33
N PRO A 14 19.96 -23.67 -18.80
CA PRO A 14 20.01 -23.35 -17.40
C PRO A 14 18.73 -22.66 -16.95
N LYS A 15 18.14 -23.07 -15.82
CA LYS A 15 16.88 -22.54 -15.28
C LYS A 15 16.84 -21.01 -15.23
N LYS A 16 18.00 -20.36 -14.95
CA LYS A 16 18.14 -18.89 -14.99
C LYS A 16 17.89 -18.28 -16.38
N ILE A 17 18.36 -18.94 -17.47
CA ILE A 17 18.16 -18.44 -18.85
C ILE A 17 16.70 -18.60 -19.25
N LEU A 18 16.11 -19.76 -18.93
CA LEU A 18 14.69 -20.01 -19.20
C LEU A 18 13.80 -18.99 -18.48
N ASN A 19 14.10 -18.71 -17.20
CA ASN A 19 13.36 -17.68 -16.43
C ASN A 19 13.52 -16.28 -17.03
N LYS A 20 14.73 -15.90 -17.48
CA LYS A 20 14.94 -14.60 -18.15
C LYS A 20 14.15 -14.50 -19.46
N LEU A 21 14.14 -15.57 -20.25
CA LEU A 21 13.38 -15.60 -21.50
C LEU A 21 11.87 -15.52 -21.24
N ASN A 22 11.36 -16.27 -20.27
CA ASN A 22 9.94 -16.22 -19.89
C ASN A 22 9.54 -14.83 -19.37
N ASN A 23 10.39 -14.20 -18.55
CA ASN A 23 10.15 -12.84 -18.08
C ASN A 23 10.12 -11.84 -19.24
N TYR A 24 11.03 -11.95 -20.19
CA TYR A 24 11.07 -11.11 -21.37
C TYR A 24 9.82 -11.28 -22.26
N LEU A 25 9.39 -12.53 -22.48
CA LEU A 25 8.18 -12.83 -23.23
C LEU A 25 6.92 -12.31 -22.52
N SER A 26 6.86 -12.45 -21.19
CA SER A 26 5.77 -11.90 -20.37
C SER A 26 5.73 -10.38 -20.44
N TYR A 27 6.90 -9.72 -20.43
CA TYR A 27 7.00 -8.27 -20.59
C TYR A 27 6.50 -7.80 -21.95
N LYS A 28 6.87 -8.51 -23.05
CA LYS A 28 6.40 -8.17 -24.40
C LYS A 28 4.90 -8.39 -24.63
N LYS A 29 4.31 -9.33 -23.88
CA LYS A 29 2.86 -9.63 -23.93
C LYS A 29 2.03 -8.77 -23.00
N TYR A 30 2.67 -7.90 -22.21
CA TYR A 30 1.95 -7.05 -21.26
C TYR A 30 1.11 -6.02 -22.01
N ASP A 31 -0.17 -6.00 -21.70
CA ASP A 31 -1.13 -5.02 -22.22
C ASP A 31 -1.47 -4.00 -21.13
N GLN A 32 -0.89 -2.82 -21.25
CA GLN A 32 -1.11 -1.70 -20.32
C GLN A 32 -2.59 -1.29 -20.29
N ASN A 33 -3.24 -1.21 -21.45
CA ASN A 33 -4.62 -0.75 -21.57
C ASN A 33 -5.57 -1.72 -20.88
N PHE A 34 -5.36 -3.04 -21.05
CA PHE A 34 -6.14 -4.05 -20.33
C PHE A 34 -6.09 -3.85 -18.81
N PHE A 35 -4.89 -3.64 -18.25
CA PHE A 35 -4.74 -3.44 -16.80
C PHE A 35 -5.35 -2.11 -16.33
N GLU A 36 -5.29 -1.07 -17.14
CA GLU A 36 -5.92 0.22 -16.83
C GLU A 36 -7.45 0.13 -16.85
N GLU A 37 -8.03 -0.55 -17.82
CA GLU A 37 -9.47 -0.81 -17.89
C GLU A 37 -9.95 -1.65 -16.71
N GLU A 38 -9.24 -2.73 -16.38
CA GLU A 38 -9.55 -3.55 -15.20
C GLU A 38 -9.46 -2.75 -13.90
N GLN A 39 -8.46 -1.87 -13.78
CA GLN A 39 -8.33 -0.99 -12.63
C GLN A 39 -9.49 0.01 -12.53
N ASN A 40 -9.88 0.62 -13.65
CA ASN A 40 -11.01 1.55 -13.69
C ASN A 40 -12.31 0.86 -13.24
N LYS A 41 -12.60 -0.35 -13.75
CA LYS A 41 -13.77 -1.15 -13.30
C LYS A 41 -13.74 -1.43 -11.80
N LYS A 42 -12.55 -1.74 -11.24
CA LYS A 42 -12.41 -1.96 -9.79
C LYS A 42 -12.71 -0.70 -8.99
N PHE A 43 -12.31 0.48 -9.44
CA PHE A 43 -12.66 1.75 -8.81
C PHE A 43 -14.18 2.01 -8.89
N GLU A 44 -14.80 1.77 -10.05
CA GLU A 44 -16.24 1.95 -10.27
C GLU A 44 -17.08 1.06 -9.34
N ASN A 45 -16.64 -0.18 -9.05
CA ASN A 45 -17.30 -1.07 -8.10
C ASN A 45 -17.41 -0.50 -6.68
N PHE A 46 -16.51 0.44 -6.33
CA PHE A 46 -16.55 1.21 -5.07
C PHE A 46 -17.23 2.57 -5.20
N GLY A 47 -17.83 2.87 -6.35
CA GLY A 47 -18.37 4.20 -6.64
C GLY A 47 -17.28 5.28 -6.75
N LEU A 48 -16.04 4.88 -7.05
CA LEU A 48 -14.90 5.77 -7.24
C LEU A 48 -14.67 6.06 -8.72
N ASN A 49 -14.28 7.28 -9.04
CA ASN A 49 -13.82 7.65 -10.37
C ASN A 49 -12.30 7.81 -10.37
N ARG A 50 -11.60 6.83 -10.97
CA ARG A 50 -10.14 6.83 -11.01
C ARG A 50 -9.59 8.01 -11.80
N GLN A 51 -10.20 8.39 -12.92
CA GLN A 51 -9.73 9.50 -13.77
C GLN A 51 -9.83 10.85 -13.05
N GLU A 52 -10.92 11.10 -12.35
CA GLU A 52 -11.07 12.29 -11.51
C GLU A 52 -10.09 12.26 -10.33
N GLY A 53 -9.85 11.08 -9.75
CA GLY A 53 -8.81 10.87 -8.73
C GLY A 53 -7.42 11.26 -9.24
N ILE A 54 -7.03 10.85 -10.46
CA ILE A 54 -5.76 11.22 -11.07
C ILE A 54 -5.65 12.75 -11.26
N LYS A 55 -6.71 13.40 -11.77
CA LYS A 55 -6.72 14.86 -11.93
C LYS A 55 -6.55 15.57 -10.58
N LYS A 56 -7.32 15.16 -9.57
CA LYS A 56 -7.25 15.72 -8.21
C LYS A 56 -5.86 15.50 -7.60
N LEU A 57 -5.29 14.30 -7.73
CA LEU A 57 -3.96 13.99 -7.23
C LEU A 57 -2.89 14.88 -7.88
N THR A 58 -2.93 14.99 -9.21
CA THR A 58 -1.99 15.82 -9.98
C THR A 58 -2.04 17.27 -9.54
N TYR A 59 -3.25 17.82 -9.36
CA TYR A 59 -3.44 19.17 -8.84
C TYR A 59 -2.90 19.32 -7.43
N THR A 60 -3.21 18.37 -6.53
CA THR A 60 -2.74 18.39 -5.14
C THR A 60 -1.22 18.33 -5.07
N LYS A 61 -0.57 17.40 -5.79
CA LYS A 61 0.89 17.27 -5.81
C LYS A 61 1.60 18.50 -6.37
N LYS A 62 1.03 19.15 -7.38
CA LYS A 62 1.58 20.39 -7.95
C LYS A 62 1.61 21.54 -6.93
N ASN A 63 0.65 21.56 -6.01
CA ASN A 63 0.53 22.59 -4.97
C ASN A 63 1.19 22.20 -3.64
N LEU A 64 1.67 20.95 -3.51
CA LEU A 64 2.52 20.58 -2.41
C LEU A 64 3.87 21.25 -2.62
N ASP A 65 4.23 22.20 -1.73
CA ASP A 65 5.56 22.86 -1.71
C ASP A 65 6.63 21.87 -1.21
N PHE A 66 6.75 20.74 -1.95
CA PHE A 66 7.62 19.64 -1.56
C PHE A 66 8.01 18.77 -2.77
N LYS A 67 9.31 18.70 -3.06
CA LYS A 67 9.85 17.73 -4.02
C LYS A 67 9.98 16.37 -3.35
N LEU A 68 9.21 15.40 -3.82
CA LEU A 68 9.32 14.02 -3.40
C LEU A 68 10.73 13.49 -3.61
N LYS A 69 11.30 12.91 -2.56
CA LYS A 69 12.59 12.21 -2.64
C LYS A 69 12.47 10.88 -3.40
N TYR A 70 11.25 10.34 -3.53
CA TYR A 70 10.95 9.02 -4.08
C TYR A 70 9.78 9.06 -5.07
N GLU A 71 9.87 9.92 -6.10
CA GLU A 71 8.82 10.04 -7.15
C GLU A 71 8.50 8.69 -7.84
N ASP A 72 9.48 7.78 -7.93
CA ASP A 72 9.33 6.46 -8.52
C ASP A 72 8.51 5.48 -7.67
N MET A 73 8.16 5.86 -6.43
CA MET A 73 7.35 5.03 -5.52
C MET A 73 5.84 5.27 -5.65
N SER A 74 5.40 6.10 -6.60
CA SER A 74 3.98 6.34 -6.83
C SER A 74 3.23 5.02 -7.00
N SER A 75 2.11 4.89 -6.34
CA SER A 75 1.23 3.73 -6.44
C SER A 75 -0.23 4.16 -6.49
N GLU A 76 -1.11 3.22 -6.83
CA GLU A 76 -2.54 3.49 -6.97
C GLU A 76 -3.22 3.91 -5.65
N HIS A 77 -2.59 3.72 -4.46
CA HIS A 77 -3.18 4.17 -3.19
C HIS A 77 -3.43 5.68 -3.17
N GLU A 78 -2.51 6.48 -3.70
CA GLU A 78 -2.68 7.93 -3.78
C GLU A 78 -3.88 8.31 -4.64
N ILE A 79 -4.13 7.55 -5.73
CA ILE A 79 -5.31 7.76 -6.59
C ILE A 79 -6.58 7.34 -5.86
N ILE A 80 -6.54 6.25 -5.06
CA ILE A 80 -7.67 5.85 -4.21
C ILE A 80 -8.00 6.96 -3.22
N PHE A 81 -7.02 7.50 -2.48
CA PHE A 81 -7.25 8.59 -1.54
C PHE A 81 -7.84 9.82 -2.22
N SER A 82 -7.29 10.18 -3.38
CA SER A 82 -7.80 11.32 -4.16
C SER A 82 -9.24 11.09 -4.62
N SER A 83 -9.57 9.88 -5.08
CA SER A 83 -10.93 9.52 -5.49
C SER A 83 -11.91 9.52 -4.32
N LEU A 84 -11.48 9.01 -3.15
CA LEU A 84 -12.26 9.04 -1.91
C LEU A 84 -12.55 10.48 -1.46
N SER A 85 -11.58 11.39 -1.62
CA SER A 85 -11.76 12.82 -1.25
C SER A 85 -12.79 13.56 -2.11
N LEU A 86 -13.19 12.98 -3.24
CA LEU A 86 -14.20 13.54 -4.15
C LEU A 86 -15.62 13.06 -3.87
N ILE A 87 -15.82 12.10 -2.96
CA ILE A 87 -17.15 11.59 -2.62
C ILE A 87 -17.92 12.64 -1.85
N LYS A 88 -18.97 13.20 -2.45
CA LYS A 88 -19.76 14.31 -1.86
C LYS A 88 -20.58 13.92 -0.62
N ASN A 89 -21.08 12.70 -0.58
CA ASN A 89 -22.02 12.24 0.44
C ASN A 89 -21.38 11.42 1.57
N LYS A 90 -20.04 11.40 1.65
CA LYS A 90 -19.29 10.68 2.69
C LYS A 90 -18.25 11.62 3.29
N SER A 91 -18.32 11.80 4.60
CA SER A 91 -17.31 12.56 5.34
C SER A 91 -16.27 11.59 5.90
N PHE A 92 -15.01 11.93 5.73
CA PHE A 92 -13.87 11.24 6.38
C PHE A 92 -13.30 12.19 7.44
N ALA A 93 -14.03 12.37 8.54
CA ALA A 93 -13.65 13.32 9.60
C ALA A 93 -12.39 12.88 10.36
N ASP A 94 -12.22 11.59 10.56
CA ASP A 94 -11.08 11.01 11.28
C ASP A 94 -10.41 9.94 10.41
N ILE A 95 -9.14 10.14 10.12
CA ILE A 95 -8.33 9.24 9.31
C ILE A 95 -7.14 8.76 10.14
N LEU A 96 -6.84 7.46 10.10
CA LEU A 96 -5.68 6.85 10.75
C LEU A 96 -4.73 6.28 9.69
N GLU A 97 -3.46 6.56 9.86
CA GLU A 97 -2.37 5.89 9.17
C GLU A 97 -1.56 5.04 10.15
N ILE A 98 -1.34 3.77 9.83
CA ILE A 98 -0.45 2.85 10.56
C ILE A 98 0.81 2.67 9.73
N GLY A 99 1.94 3.21 10.19
CA GLY A 99 3.19 3.30 9.46
C GLY A 99 3.39 4.69 8.86
N THR A 100 3.92 5.62 9.66
CA THR A 100 4.15 7.02 9.25
C THR A 100 5.30 7.16 8.27
N PHE A 101 6.34 6.34 8.43
CA PHE A 101 7.58 6.42 7.67
C PHE A 101 8.12 7.85 7.61
N ASP A 102 8.26 8.45 6.42
CA ASP A 102 8.76 9.81 6.23
C ASP A 102 7.71 10.92 6.34
N GLY A 103 6.44 10.56 6.64
CA GLY A 103 5.33 11.48 6.80
C GLY A 103 4.70 12.00 5.50
N TYR A 104 5.23 11.60 4.33
CA TYR A 104 4.70 12.07 3.05
C TYR A 104 3.23 11.71 2.84
N ASN A 105 2.86 10.46 3.15
CA ASN A 105 1.49 10.02 2.94
C ASN A 105 0.51 10.73 3.90
N SER A 106 0.91 10.98 5.16
CA SER A 106 0.16 11.84 6.09
C SER A 106 -0.04 13.24 5.53
N LEU A 107 1.01 13.84 4.95
CA LEU A 107 0.92 15.16 4.31
C LEU A 107 -0.02 15.15 3.11
N LEU A 108 0.03 14.12 2.27
CA LEU A 108 -0.88 13.94 1.14
C LEU A 108 -2.33 13.82 1.62
N LEU A 109 -2.60 12.96 2.60
CA LEU A 109 -3.92 12.79 3.20
C LEU A 109 -4.46 14.12 3.76
N SER A 110 -3.63 14.89 4.47
CA SER A 110 -4.04 16.17 5.04
C SER A 110 -4.41 17.22 3.98
N ASN A 111 -3.78 17.17 2.80
CA ASN A 111 -4.12 18.06 1.69
C ASN A 111 -5.33 17.58 0.87
N LEU A 112 -5.55 16.28 0.80
CA LEU A 112 -6.73 15.71 0.16
C LEU A 112 -7.99 15.87 1.03
N PHE A 113 -7.83 15.82 2.34
CA PHE A 113 -8.90 15.91 3.34
C PHE A 113 -8.64 17.06 4.34
N PRO A 114 -8.72 18.33 3.90
CA PRO A 114 -8.29 19.48 4.70
C PRO A 114 -9.12 19.72 5.97
N ASN A 115 -10.33 19.16 6.02
CA ASN A 115 -11.23 19.26 7.18
C ASN A 115 -11.21 18.02 8.09
N SER A 116 -10.29 17.08 7.84
CA SER A 116 -10.19 15.84 8.59
C SER A 116 -9.06 15.92 9.62
N ASN A 117 -9.18 15.16 10.70
CA ASN A 117 -8.07 14.88 11.61
C ASN A 117 -7.29 13.68 11.04
N ILE A 118 -6.01 13.86 10.78
CA ILE A 118 -5.12 12.83 10.32
C ILE A 118 -4.26 12.36 11.48
N ASP A 119 -4.60 11.24 12.07
CA ASP A 119 -3.72 10.59 13.04
C ASP A 119 -2.78 9.65 12.30
N THR A 120 -1.49 9.73 12.59
CA THR A 120 -0.50 8.81 12.05
C THR A 120 0.35 8.24 13.18
N ILE A 121 0.61 6.95 13.14
CA ILE A 121 1.33 6.23 14.19
C ILE A 121 2.51 5.46 13.63
N ASP A 122 3.61 5.45 14.37
CA ASP A 122 4.79 4.63 14.08
C ASP A 122 5.44 4.16 15.38
N LEU A 123 6.39 3.24 15.27
CA LEU A 123 7.19 2.79 16.39
C LEU A 123 8.02 3.91 16.98
N SER A 124 8.40 3.76 18.24
CA SER A 124 9.34 4.67 18.91
C SER A 124 10.70 4.60 18.23
N GLU A 125 11.38 5.73 18.21
CA GLU A 125 12.78 5.85 17.74
C GLU A 125 13.76 4.97 18.55
N ASN A 126 13.35 4.56 19.76
CA ASN A 126 14.09 3.66 20.64
C ASN A 126 13.63 2.20 20.51
N ASP A 127 12.69 1.90 19.62
CA ASP A 127 12.23 0.54 19.37
C ASP A 127 13.27 -0.23 18.55
N ASP A 128 13.57 -1.46 18.95
CA ASP A 128 14.60 -2.27 18.28
C ASP A 128 14.27 -2.55 16.82
N ASP A 129 13.00 -2.72 16.46
CA ASP A 129 12.56 -2.93 15.09
C ASP A 129 12.74 -1.64 14.27
N PHE A 130 12.43 -0.48 14.84
CA PHE A 130 12.69 0.81 14.20
C PHE A 130 14.20 1.02 13.97
N ILE A 131 15.03 0.78 14.99
CA ILE A 131 16.49 0.93 14.90
C ILE A 131 17.08 -0.04 13.86
N SER A 132 16.61 -1.29 13.82
CA SER A 132 17.11 -2.31 12.91
C SER A 132 16.85 -1.97 11.44
N PHE A 133 15.79 -1.25 11.16
CA PHE A 133 15.45 -0.75 9.81
C PHE A 133 16.48 0.29 9.33
N TYR A 134 17.02 1.11 10.23
CA TYR A 134 18.03 2.13 9.94
C TYR A 134 19.39 1.70 10.48
N LYS A 135 20.23 1.10 9.68
CA LYS A 135 21.52 0.51 10.07
C LYS A 135 22.57 1.50 10.62
N ASN A 136 22.30 2.83 10.62
CA ASN A 136 23.23 3.87 11.03
C ASN A 136 22.50 4.97 11.81
N LYS A 137 22.96 5.30 13.04
CA LYS A 137 22.35 6.32 13.90
C LYS A 137 22.29 7.70 13.27
N ASP A 138 23.31 8.12 12.51
CA ASP A 138 23.29 9.42 11.83
C ASP A 138 22.20 9.50 10.76
N ASN A 139 21.89 8.39 10.10
CA ASN A 139 20.80 8.32 9.14
C ASN A 139 19.44 8.37 9.84
N ILE A 140 19.31 7.78 11.03
CA ILE A 140 18.08 7.84 11.85
C ILE A 140 17.75 9.29 12.18
N ASN A 141 18.69 10.04 12.76
CA ASN A 141 18.47 11.42 13.16
C ASN A 141 18.05 12.31 11.99
N LYS A 142 18.71 12.17 10.84
CA LYS A 142 18.36 12.91 9.62
C LYS A 142 16.97 12.54 9.11
N PHE A 143 16.62 11.27 9.19
CA PHE A 143 15.32 10.78 8.79
C PHE A 143 14.23 11.34 9.69
N ILE A 144 14.42 11.30 11.01
CA ILE A 144 13.47 11.84 12.01
C ILE A 144 13.26 13.33 11.76
N GLN A 145 14.33 14.10 11.65
CA GLN A 145 14.24 15.55 11.35
C GLN A 145 13.45 15.82 10.06
N TYR A 146 13.69 15.05 9.02
CA TYR A 146 12.97 15.16 7.76
C TYR A 146 11.47 14.84 7.91
N ARG A 147 11.13 13.72 8.57
CA ARG A 147 9.77 13.33 8.89
C ARG A 147 9.04 14.44 9.67
N ASP A 148 9.67 14.95 10.72
CA ASP A 148 9.07 15.96 11.61
C ASP A 148 8.81 17.28 10.86
N ILE A 149 9.71 17.69 9.97
CA ILE A 149 9.50 18.84 9.08
C ILE A 149 8.27 18.63 8.19
N ILE A 150 8.09 17.42 7.63
CA ILE A 150 6.94 17.10 6.78
C ILE A 150 5.65 17.16 7.61
N LEU A 151 5.62 16.49 8.75
CA LEU A 151 4.44 16.39 9.60
C LEU A 151 4.01 17.76 10.16
N SER A 152 4.96 18.68 10.38
CA SER A 152 4.67 20.03 10.88
C SER A 152 4.03 20.98 9.85
N LYS A 153 3.99 20.59 8.57
CA LYS A 153 3.46 21.45 7.49
C LYS A 153 1.96 21.71 7.62
N ASN A 154 1.19 20.77 8.14
CA ASN A 154 -0.26 20.90 8.29
C ASN A 154 -0.70 20.60 9.72
N LYS A 155 -1.51 21.53 10.28
CA LYS A 155 -1.97 21.47 11.69
C LYS A 155 -2.96 20.33 11.98
N ASN A 156 -3.56 19.74 10.94
CA ASN A 156 -4.50 18.63 11.08
C ASN A 156 -3.82 17.25 11.07
N ILE A 157 -2.48 17.21 11.09
CA ILE A 157 -1.71 15.97 11.24
C ILE A 157 -1.29 15.81 12.69
N ASN A 158 -1.65 14.68 13.29
CA ASN A 158 -1.31 14.31 14.65
C ASN A 158 -0.43 13.06 14.63
N PHE A 159 0.86 13.22 14.82
CA PHE A 159 1.79 12.09 14.93
C PHE A 159 1.87 11.57 16.36
N ASN A 160 1.74 10.26 16.52
CA ASN A 160 1.86 9.59 17.80
C ASN A 160 2.84 8.41 17.71
N THR A 161 3.80 8.37 18.61
CA THR A 161 4.68 7.23 18.77
C THR A 161 3.91 6.11 19.48
N LEU A 162 3.42 5.15 18.71
CA LEU A 162 2.57 4.08 19.22
C LEU A 162 2.81 2.78 18.44
N ASN A 163 3.05 1.70 19.16
CA ASN A 163 2.99 0.38 18.56
C ASN A 163 1.51 0.01 18.27
N SER A 164 1.21 -0.31 17.01
CA SER A 164 -0.15 -0.64 16.53
C SER A 164 -0.84 -1.78 17.28
N LEU A 165 -0.07 -2.66 17.94
CA LEU A 165 -0.60 -3.72 18.81
C LEU A 165 -1.41 -3.16 19.98
N LYS A 166 -1.20 -1.89 20.36
CA LYS A 166 -1.92 -1.20 21.45
C LYS A 166 -3.22 -0.54 20.98
N LEU A 167 -3.52 -0.52 19.69
CA LEU A 167 -4.76 0.09 19.14
C LEU A 167 -6.05 -0.57 19.66
N LEU A 168 -5.99 -1.80 20.14
CA LEU A 168 -7.14 -2.47 20.77
C LEU A 168 -7.73 -1.67 21.92
N ASN A 169 -6.91 -0.87 22.63
CA ASN A 169 -7.33 -0.03 23.77
C ASN A 169 -7.84 1.35 23.34
N TYR A 170 -7.83 1.67 22.05
CA TYR A 170 -8.25 2.98 21.57
C TYR A 170 -9.77 3.08 21.55
N LYS A 171 -10.28 4.22 22.05
CA LYS A 171 -11.71 4.53 22.04
C LYS A 171 -12.13 5.33 20.81
N LYS A 172 -11.19 6.09 20.22
CA LYS A 172 -11.43 6.86 19.00
C LYS A 172 -11.75 5.92 17.85
N LYS A 173 -12.72 6.29 17.03
CA LYS A 173 -13.12 5.55 15.83
C LYS A 173 -12.80 6.36 14.58
N TYR A 174 -12.46 5.68 13.50
CA TYR A 174 -11.98 6.28 12.25
C TYR A 174 -12.90 5.98 11.08
N ASP A 175 -13.01 6.92 10.15
CA ASP A 175 -13.74 6.77 8.90
C ASP A 175 -12.90 6.08 7.84
N LEU A 176 -11.58 6.29 7.87
CA LEU A 176 -10.61 5.70 6.96
C LEU A 176 -9.37 5.28 7.75
N ILE A 177 -8.91 4.06 7.51
CA ILE A 177 -7.67 3.55 8.11
C ILE A 177 -6.77 3.05 6.96
N TRP A 178 -5.54 3.55 6.91
CA TRP A 178 -4.49 3.09 6.02
C TRP A 178 -3.48 2.23 6.79
N ILE A 179 -3.28 0.98 6.37
CA ILE A 179 -2.33 0.04 6.98
C ILE A 179 -1.16 -0.12 6.02
N ASP A 180 -0.03 0.49 6.36
CA ASP A 180 1.24 0.45 5.62
C ASP A 180 2.44 0.29 6.57
N GLY A 181 2.25 -0.44 7.65
CA GLY A 181 3.30 -0.80 8.61
C GLY A 181 4.00 -2.09 8.22
N ALA A 182 4.05 -3.07 9.14
CA ALA A 182 4.59 -4.39 8.84
C ALA A 182 3.63 -5.21 7.97
N HIS A 183 4.14 -5.87 6.93
CA HIS A 183 3.32 -6.69 6.01
C HIS A 183 3.40 -8.20 6.32
N GLY A 184 4.09 -8.58 7.41
CA GLY A 184 4.32 -9.96 7.81
C GLY A 184 3.43 -10.42 8.96
N TYR A 185 3.25 -11.76 9.06
CA TYR A 185 2.62 -12.38 10.22
C TYR A 185 3.56 -12.25 11.45
N PRO A 186 3.07 -12.04 12.68
CA PRO A 186 1.65 -11.86 13.03
C PRO A 186 1.16 -10.39 12.96
N VAL A 187 2.05 -9.42 12.81
CA VAL A 187 1.78 -7.99 13.03
C VAL A 187 0.64 -7.49 12.13
N VAL A 188 0.71 -7.72 10.81
CA VAL A 188 -0.34 -7.26 9.90
C VAL A 188 -1.72 -7.85 10.22
N CYS A 189 -1.78 -9.09 10.73
CA CYS A 189 -3.04 -9.70 11.14
C CYS A 189 -3.66 -8.95 12.32
N ILE A 190 -2.83 -8.57 13.29
CA ILE A 190 -3.26 -7.80 14.46
C ILE A 190 -3.66 -6.39 14.05
N ASP A 191 -2.90 -5.75 13.15
CA ASP A 191 -3.24 -4.42 12.61
C ASP A 191 -4.61 -4.42 11.95
N ILE A 192 -4.93 -5.44 11.14
CA ILE A 192 -6.25 -5.59 10.50
C ILE A 192 -7.35 -5.76 11.57
N ILE A 193 -7.16 -6.64 12.55
CA ILE A 193 -8.16 -6.89 13.60
C ILE A 193 -8.38 -5.66 14.47
N ASN A 194 -7.30 -5.00 14.91
CA ASN A 194 -7.38 -3.76 15.69
C ASN A 194 -8.05 -2.66 14.87
N SER A 195 -7.72 -2.54 13.58
CA SER A 195 -8.34 -1.57 12.68
C SER A 195 -9.85 -1.80 12.54
N LEU A 196 -10.29 -3.05 12.39
CA LEU A 196 -11.73 -3.37 12.38
C LEU A 196 -12.41 -2.98 13.69
N HIS A 197 -11.73 -3.15 14.83
CA HIS A 197 -12.28 -2.75 16.13
C HIS A 197 -12.50 -1.24 16.21
N ILE A 198 -11.58 -0.41 15.71
CA ILE A 198 -11.64 1.06 15.76
C ILE A 198 -12.24 1.70 14.50
N LEU A 199 -12.69 0.92 13.52
CA LEU A 199 -13.37 1.40 12.34
C LEU A 199 -14.80 1.82 12.67
N LYS A 200 -15.25 2.96 12.18
CA LYS A 200 -16.67 3.36 12.18
C LYS A 200 -17.50 2.43 11.29
N GLU A 201 -18.81 2.38 11.48
CA GLU A 201 -19.71 1.42 10.77
C GLU A 201 -19.59 1.51 9.25
N ASN A 202 -19.59 2.70 8.68
CA ASN A 202 -19.45 2.92 7.24
C ASN A 202 -18.00 3.27 6.84
N GLY A 203 -17.02 2.97 7.70
CA GLY A 203 -15.62 3.25 7.46
C GLY A 203 -15.00 2.30 6.42
N LEU A 204 -13.79 2.65 6.00
CA LEU A 204 -12.97 1.83 5.10
C LEU A 204 -11.59 1.59 5.70
N ILE A 205 -11.08 0.38 5.51
CA ILE A 205 -9.66 0.07 5.73
C ILE A 205 -9.01 -0.15 4.37
N LEU A 206 -7.85 0.41 4.18
CA LEU A 206 -7.00 0.14 3.03
C LEU A 206 -5.73 -0.55 3.53
N CYS A 207 -5.39 -1.69 2.93
CA CYS A 207 -4.16 -2.43 3.28
C CYS A 207 -3.21 -2.39 2.11
N ASP A 208 -1.97 -1.93 2.35
CA ASP A 208 -0.92 -1.91 1.33
C ASP A 208 -0.23 -3.26 1.16
N ASP A 209 0.52 -3.35 0.09
CA ASP A 209 1.47 -4.44 -0.24
C ASP A 209 0.89 -5.86 -0.21
N VAL A 210 -0.42 -6.01 -0.45
CA VAL A 210 -1.10 -7.32 -0.47
C VAL A 210 -0.55 -8.19 -1.59
N ARG A 211 -0.17 -9.42 -1.26
CA ARG A 211 0.28 -10.45 -2.20
C ARG A 211 -0.63 -11.67 -2.16
N LEU A 212 -0.91 -12.22 -3.34
CA LEU A 212 -1.65 -13.49 -3.49
C LEU A 212 -0.72 -14.69 -3.55
N LYS A 213 0.55 -14.47 -3.92
CA LYS A 213 1.55 -15.52 -4.10
C LYS A 213 2.91 -15.04 -3.59
N ILE A 214 3.65 -15.96 -3.00
CA ILE A 214 5.03 -15.73 -2.57
C ILE A 214 5.93 -15.57 -3.79
N ASN A 215 6.76 -14.54 -3.81
CA ASN A 215 7.78 -14.34 -4.83
C ASN A 215 9.12 -14.94 -4.37
N GLN A 216 9.50 -16.09 -4.94
CA GLN A 216 10.73 -16.78 -4.58
C GLN A 216 12.03 -15.98 -4.79
N SER A 217 11.97 -14.86 -5.54
CA SER A 217 13.14 -13.99 -5.74
C SER A 217 13.35 -12.98 -4.60
N ILE A 218 12.41 -12.87 -3.66
CA ILE A 218 12.48 -11.97 -2.50
C ILE A 218 12.73 -12.83 -1.27
N SER A 219 13.85 -12.57 -0.59
CA SER A 219 14.24 -13.27 0.65
C SER A 219 13.59 -12.67 1.90
N ASP A 220 13.28 -11.40 1.88
CA ASP A 220 12.68 -10.70 3.02
C ASP A 220 11.24 -11.17 3.22
N LYS A 221 10.99 -11.79 4.40
CA LYS A 221 9.70 -12.36 4.74
C LYS A 221 8.61 -11.30 4.93
N MET A 222 8.97 -10.10 5.38
CA MET A 222 8.02 -9.00 5.58
C MET A 222 7.46 -8.53 4.23
N TYR A 223 8.33 -8.28 3.25
CA TYR A 223 7.91 -7.82 1.92
C TYR A 223 7.45 -8.92 0.98
N ASN A 224 7.56 -10.18 1.39
CA ASN A 224 7.14 -11.36 0.61
C ASN A 224 6.08 -12.19 1.33
N SER A 225 5.29 -11.56 2.18
CA SER A 225 4.23 -12.20 2.95
C SER A 225 2.91 -12.21 2.18
N ILE A 226 2.12 -13.27 2.36
CA ILE A 226 0.71 -13.39 1.92
C ILE A 226 -0.24 -13.23 3.10
N ALA A 227 0.27 -12.90 4.29
CA ALA A 227 -0.48 -12.87 5.54
C ALA A 227 -1.67 -11.90 5.49
N THR A 228 -1.51 -10.73 4.85
CA THR A 228 -2.61 -9.78 4.65
C THR A 228 -3.76 -10.42 3.88
N TYR A 229 -3.48 -11.07 2.74
CA TYR A 229 -4.51 -11.71 1.93
C TYR A 229 -5.19 -12.87 2.66
N GLU A 230 -4.41 -13.72 3.32
CA GLU A 230 -4.95 -14.87 4.07
C GLU A 230 -5.86 -14.38 5.20
N THR A 231 -5.44 -13.37 5.98
CA THR A 231 -6.26 -12.78 7.04
C THR A 231 -7.58 -12.23 6.50
N LEU A 232 -7.53 -11.41 5.45
CA LEU A 232 -8.73 -10.83 4.84
C LEU A 232 -9.67 -11.91 4.28
N ASN A 233 -9.09 -12.94 3.66
CA ASN A 233 -9.87 -14.04 3.09
C ASN A 233 -10.60 -14.86 4.17
N GLU A 234 -9.94 -15.14 5.30
CA GLU A 234 -10.58 -15.82 6.42
C GLU A 234 -11.69 -14.95 7.06
N LEU A 235 -11.46 -13.66 7.27
CA LEU A 235 -12.49 -12.75 7.78
C LEU A 235 -13.70 -12.64 6.83
N LYS A 236 -13.46 -12.64 5.52
CA LYS A 236 -14.54 -12.65 4.50
C LYS A 236 -15.35 -13.94 4.54
N LYS A 237 -14.70 -15.10 4.68
CA LYS A 237 -15.37 -16.40 4.83
C LYS A 237 -16.27 -16.43 6.07
N GLN A 238 -15.86 -15.79 7.16
CA GLN A 238 -16.65 -15.64 8.38
C GLN A 238 -17.75 -14.56 8.25
N SER A 239 -17.92 -13.96 7.10
CA SER A 239 -18.90 -12.90 6.85
C SER A 239 -18.73 -11.65 7.71
N LEU A 240 -17.52 -11.37 8.19
CA LEU A 240 -17.20 -10.20 9.01
C LEU A 240 -16.88 -8.97 8.17
N ILE A 241 -16.33 -9.17 6.98
CA ILE A 241 -15.91 -8.12 6.07
C ILE A 241 -16.25 -8.43 4.62
N ASN A 242 -16.28 -7.38 3.80
CA ASN A 242 -16.08 -7.47 2.35
C ASN A 242 -14.74 -6.82 2.01
N PHE A 243 -14.05 -7.34 1.00
CA PHE A 243 -12.88 -6.67 0.45
C PHE A 243 -12.74 -6.93 -1.05
N GLU A 244 -12.12 -5.96 -1.71
CA GLU A 244 -11.72 -6.03 -3.10
C GLU A 244 -10.23 -5.69 -3.22
N LEU A 245 -9.61 -6.17 -4.30
CA LEU A 245 -8.21 -5.95 -4.58
C LEU A 245 -8.05 -5.06 -5.83
N VAL A 246 -7.36 -3.96 -5.69
CA VAL A 246 -6.91 -3.12 -6.80
C VAL A 246 -5.41 -3.29 -6.99
N PHE A 247 -4.91 -3.17 -8.22
CA PHE A 247 -3.47 -3.25 -8.47
C PHE A 247 -2.74 -2.10 -7.79
N LYS A 248 -1.65 -2.39 -7.10
CA LYS A 248 -0.83 -1.34 -6.47
C LYS A 248 -0.07 -0.49 -7.49
N ARG A 249 0.31 -1.07 -8.63
CA ARG A 249 1.01 -0.42 -9.75
C ARG A 249 0.56 -1.04 -11.06
N LEU A 250 0.51 -0.24 -12.12
CA LEU A 250 0.05 -0.71 -13.44
C LEU A 250 1.17 -0.91 -14.46
N SER A 251 2.43 -0.62 -14.14
CA SER A 251 3.51 -0.79 -15.10
C SER A 251 3.83 -2.28 -15.38
N ALA A 252 4.33 -2.56 -16.58
CA ALA A 252 4.77 -3.90 -16.98
C ALA A 252 5.78 -4.51 -16.00
N ALA A 253 6.71 -3.71 -15.46
CA ALA A 253 7.72 -4.16 -14.50
C ALA A 253 7.10 -4.81 -13.25
N HIS A 254 5.89 -4.40 -12.85
CA HIS A 254 5.21 -4.86 -11.65
C HIS A 254 4.12 -5.90 -11.93
N ASN A 255 3.52 -5.92 -13.13
CA ASN A 255 2.35 -6.74 -13.42
C ASN A 255 2.55 -7.84 -14.46
N CYS A 256 3.57 -7.78 -15.31
CA CYS A 256 3.78 -8.80 -16.35
C CYS A 256 4.04 -10.21 -15.77
N ILE A 257 4.49 -10.31 -14.52
CA ILE A 257 4.75 -11.58 -13.83
C ILE A 257 3.83 -11.68 -12.63
N GLU A 258 2.92 -12.65 -12.64
CA GLU A 258 1.86 -12.80 -11.65
C GLU A 258 2.36 -12.82 -10.20
N ASN A 259 3.41 -13.57 -9.89
CA ASN A 259 3.95 -13.65 -8.53
C ASN A 259 4.72 -12.40 -8.07
N ARG A 260 4.87 -11.38 -8.93
CA ARG A 260 5.42 -10.08 -8.56
C ARG A 260 4.35 -9.05 -8.27
N ARG A 261 3.10 -9.32 -8.70
CA ARG A 261 1.99 -8.38 -8.50
C ARG A 261 1.77 -8.11 -7.03
N LYS A 262 1.51 -6.85 -6.75
CA LYS A 262 1.05 -6.37 -5.46
C LYS A 262 -0.28 -5.67 -5.64
N PHE A 263 -1.08 -5.72 -4.60
CA PHE A 263 -2.41 -5.15 -4.58
C PHE A 263 -2.56 -4.24 -3.36
N ILE A 264 -3.58 -3.41 -3.40
CA ILE A 264 -4.14 -2.71 -2.26
C ILE A 264 -5.49 -3.36 -2.01
N ALA A 265 -5.78 -3.74 -0.77
CA ALA A 265 -7.11 -4.19 -0.41
C ALA A 265 -7.94 -3.01 0.08
N ILE A 266 -9.17 -2.88 -0.41
CA ILE A 266 -10.20 -1.96 0.10
C ILE A 266 -11.17 -2.82 0.87
N VAL A 267 -11.32 -2.55 2.17
CA VAL A 267 -12.05 -3.39 3.12
C VAL A 267 -13.16 -2.60 3.78
N SER A 268 -14.35 -3.18 3.91
CA SER A 268 -15.47 -2.66 4.69
C SER A 268 -16.02 -3.72 5.63
N LYS A 269 -16.60 -3.31 6.74
CA LYS A 269 -17.45 -4.20 7.55
C LYS A 269 -18.64 -4.70 6.73
N LYS A 270 -19.15 -5.88 7.08
CA LYS A 270 -20.33 -6.44 6.46
C LYS A 270 -21.53 -6.26 7.37
#